data_1cc64bee418234b68b6c69bd50924354
#
_entry.id   1cc64bee418234b68b6c69bd50924354
#
_cell.length_a   1.000
_cell.length_b   1.000
_cell.length_c   1.000
_cell.angle_alpha   90.00
_cell.angle_beta   90.00
_cell.angle_gamma   90.00
#
_symmetry.space_group_name_H-M   'P 1'
#
loop_
_entity.id
_entity.type
_entity.pdbx_description
1 polymer ?
#
loop_
_entity_poly.entity_id
_entity_poly.type
_entity_poly.pdbx_seq_one_letter_code
_entity_poly.pdbx_strand_id
1 'polypeptide(L)'
;VMGYAPVYEIPTFSLVSDWELGLYLLLGIFAGHTGPLFLGLLKQTHRAFARLRMPLAGRMALGGLIVGAISLYEPAVWGNGYSVVNTVLHEPWAWQALLTVMVLKMIATAATHGSGAVGGVFTPTLFVGALLGVLFGTAVHALMPVGTGPPSAYAVVGMGAMLAATTQAPLMSIMMVFEMTMDYKIVLPLMLAVVTAHYTVLRYVDVGPMYAESLLPRETDARS
;
A
#
# COMPACT_ATOMS: atom_id res chain seq x y z
N VAL A 1 -8.02 5.02 -29.59
CA VAL A 1 -6.63 5.47 -29.40
C VAL A 1 -6.47 5.69 -27.91
N MET A 2 -5.86 4.75 -27.20
CA MET A 2 -5.52 4.96 -25.78
C MET A 2 -4.34 5.94 -25.74
N GLY A 3 -4.53 7.08 -25.08
CA GLY A 3 -3.45 8.04 -24.85
C GLY A 3 -2.43 7.42 -23.89
N TYR A 4 -1.14 7.67 -24.14
CA TYR A 4 -0.03 7.30 -23.26
C TYR A 4 0.04 8.24 -22.03
N ALA A 5 -1.07 8.42 -21.32
CA ALA A 5 -1.04 9.18 -20.08
C ALA A 5 -0.70 8.22 -18.91
N PRO A 6 0.29 8.53 -18.07
CA PRO A 6 0.59 7.73 -16.88
C PRO A 6 -0.62 7.71 -15.94
N VAL A 7 -0.77 6.63 -15.19
CA VAL A 7 -1.90 6.46 -14.24
C VAL A 7 -1.81 7.45 -13.09
N TYR A 8 -0.61 7.81 -12.70
CA TYR A 8 -0.33 8.83 -11.70
C TYR A 8 0.43 9.99 -12.34
N GLU A 9 -0.07 11.20 -12.16
CA GLU A 9 0.64 12.42 -12.51
C GLU A 9 1.68 12.69 -11.41
N ILE A 10 2.92 12.25 -11.66
CA ILE A 10 3.99 12.37 -10.66
C ILE A 10 4.80 13.62 -10.98
N PRO A 11 5.03 14.50 -9.98
CA PRO A 11 5.99 15.58 -10.13
C PRO A 11 7.35 15.04 -10.56
N THR A 12 8.07 15.75 -11.43
CA THR A 12 9.35 15.30 -11.99
C THR A 12 10.31 14.85 -10.88
N PHE A 13 10.66 13.56 -10.88
CA PHE A 13 11.62 13.02 -9.93
C PHE A 13 13.03 13.56 -10.22
N SER A 14 13.69 14.05 -9.19
CA SER A 14 15.13 14.35 -9.24
C SER A 14 15.78 13.86 -7.95
N LEU A 15 16.77 12.98 -8.08
CA LEU A 15 17.66 12.65 -6.98
C LEU A 15 18.48 13.90 -6.66
N VAL A 16 18.37 14.41 -5.45
CA VAL A 16 19.04 15.66 -5.04
C VAL A 16 20.46 15.37 -4.55
N SER A 17 20.68 14.22 -3.91
CA SER A 17 21.97 13.86 -3.37
C SER A 17 22.15 12.34 -3.27
N ASP A 18 23.39 11.84 -3.41
CA ASP A 18 23.69 10.41 -3.33
C ASP A 18 23.38 9.80 -1.96
N TRP A 19 23.50 10.56 -0.87
CA TRP A 19 23.17 10.07 0.47
C TRP A 19 21.66 9.84 0.67
N GLU A 20 20.81 10.46 -0.15
CA GLU A 20 19.36 10.25 -0.17
C GLU A 20 19.01 8.78 -0.46
N LEU A 21 19.88 8.04 -1.15
CA LEU A 21 19.72 6.61 -1.39
C LEU A 21 19.62 5.82 -0.06
N GLY A 22 20.32 6.28 1.00
CA GLY A 22 20.20 5.73 2.34
C GLY A 22 18.81 5.89 2.95
N LEU A 23 18.11 6.99 2.65
CA LEU A 23 16.74 7.22 3.11
C LEU A 23 15.74 6.28 2.41
N TYR A 24 15.96 5.96 1.14
CA TYR A 24 15.13 4.98 0.44
C TYR A 24 15.31 3.56 0.99
N LEU A 25 16.51 3.19 1.47
CA LEU A 25 16.72 1.93 2.21
C LEU A 25 15.90 1.92 3.52
N LEU A 26 15.91 3.03 4.27
CA LEU A 26 15.11 3.16 5.48
C LEU A 26 13.60 3.07 5.18
N LEU A 27 13.13 3.75 4.13
CA LEU A 27 11.74 3.65 3.67
C LEU A 27 11.37 2.19 3.35
N GLY A 28 12.28 1.44 2.71
CA GLY A 28 12.13 0.02 2.45
C GLY A 28 11.94 -0.79 3.73
N ILE A 29 12.72 -0.49 4.80
CA ILE A 29 12.55 -1.14 6.11
C ILE A 29 11.16 -0.84 6.67
N PHE A 30 10.71 0.42 6.67
CA PHE A 30 9.36 0.78 7.15
C PHE A 30 8.26 0.08 6.35
N ALA A 31 8.35 0.03 5.02
CA ALA A 31 7.41 -0.69 4.18
C ALA A 31 7.43 -2.20 4.48
N GLY A 32 8.63 -2.77 4.69
CA GLY A 32 8.82 -4.17 5.05
C GLY A 32 8.21 -4.56 6.40
N HIS A 33 7.99 -3.61 7.33
CA HIS A 33 7.25 -3.84 8.56
C HIS A 33 5.74 -3.59 8.38
N THR A 34 5.39 -2.55 7.63
CA THR A 34 3.98 -2.18 7.39
C THR A 34 3.25 -3.23 6.54
N GLY A 35 3.95 -3.85 5.58
CA GLY A 35 3.38 -4.91 4.73
C GLY A 35 2.83 -6.11 5.52
N PRO A 36 3.65 -6.79 6.33
CA PRO A 36 3.20 -7.87 7.20
C PRO A 36 2.11 -7.46 8.19
N LEU A 37 2.18 -6.24 8.74
CA LEU A 37 1.14 -5.69 9.60
C LEU A 37 -0.21 -5.60 8.84
N PHE A 38 -0.19 -5.09 7.63
CA PHE A 38 -1.38 -5.00 6.79
C PHE A 38 -1.95 -6.38 6.43
N LEU A 39 -1.09 -7.31 6.00
CA LEU A 39 -1.51 -8.70 5.72
C LEU A 39 -2.03 -9.42 6.96
N GLY A 40 -1.41 -9.18 8.12
CA GLY A 40 -1.87 -9.69 9.40
C GLY A 40 -3.27 -9.18 9.75
N LEU A 41 -3.53 -7.90 9.50
CA LEU A 41 -4.85 -7.29 9.71
C LEU A 41 -5.91 -7.93 8.79
N LEU A 42 -5.59 -8.15 7.51
CA LEU A 42 -6.47 -8.86 6.57
C LEU A 42 -6.81 -10.27 7.07
N LYS A 43 -5.79 -11.04 7.45
CA LYS A 43 -5.95 -12.40 8.02
C LYS A 43 -6.79 -12.42 9.29
N GLN A 44 -6.51 -11.49 10.21
CA GLN A 44 -7.22 -11.42 11.48
C GLN A 44 -8.70 -11.05 11.28
N THR A 45 -8.97 -10.10 10.40
CA THR A 45 -10.35 -9.69 10.07
C THR A 45 -11.09 -10.82 9.37
N HIS A 46 -10.46 -11.53 8.44
CA HIS A 46 -11.05 -12.70 7.80
C HIS A 46 -11.43 -13.77 8.83
N ARG A 47 -10.54 -14.09 9.79
CA ARG A 47 -10.82 -15.02 10.88
C ARG A 47 -11.94 -14.55 11.81
N ALA A 48 -12.01 -13.22 12.09
CA ALA A 48 -13.06 -12.63 12.89
C ALA A 48 -14.43 -12.79 12.23
N PHE A 49 -14.54 -12.45 10.95
CA PHE A 49 -15.78 -12.64 10.18
C PHE A 49 -16.16 -14.12 10.02
N ALA A 50 -15.18 -15.04 9.85
CA ALA A 50 -15.44 -16.48 9.77
C ALA A 50 -16.04 -17.05 11.06
N ARG A 51 -15.73 -16.48 12.23
CA ARG A 51 -16.32 -16.88 13.52
C ARG A 51 -17.77 -16.45 13.68
N LEU A 52 -18.20 -15.43 12.93
CA LEU A 52 -19.60 -15.00 12.92
C LEU A 52 -20.42 -16.08 12.19
N ARG A 53 -21.31 -16.75 12.89
CA ARG A 53 -22.23 -17.75 12.33
C ARG A 53 -23.36 -17.09 11.53
N MET A 54 -23.00 -16.24 10.58
CA MET A 54 -23.92 -15.48 9.74
C MET A 54 -23.79 -15.95 8.28
N PRO A 55 -24.89 -15.91 7.50
CA PRO A 55 -24.82 -16.15 6.06
C PRO A 55 -23.90 -15.11 5.40
N LEU A 56 -23.34 -15.47 4.24
CA LEU A 56 -22.42 -14.60 3.49
C LEU A 56 -22.96 -13.19 3.29
N ALA A 57 -24.24 -13.07 2.91
CA ALA A 57 -24.92 -11.78 2.74
C ALA A 57 -24.89 -10.92 4.02
N GLY A 58 -25.10 -11.52 5.19
CA GLY A 58 -25.04 -10.81 6.47
C GLY A 58 -23.63 -10.32 6.80
N ARG A 59 -22.59 -11.14 6.52
CA ARG A 59 -21.18 -10.73 6.70
C ARG A 59 -20.81 -9.58 5.76
N MET A 60 -21.23 -9.65 4.49
CA MET A 60 -21.01 -8.58 3.51
C MET A 60 -21.74 -7.29 3.91
N ALA A 61 -22.98 -7.38 4.40
CA ALA A 61 -23.72 -6.23 4.89
C ALA A 61 -23.03 -5.56 6.08
N LEU A 62 -22.52 -6.36 7.03
CA LEU A 62 -21.77 -5.85 8.18
C LEU A 62 -20.45 -5.19 7.74
N GLY A 63 -19.71 -5.82 6.82
CA GLY A 63 -18.48 -5.24 6.23
C GLY A 63 -18.77 -3.93 5.51
N GLY A 64 -19.83 -3.87 4.70
CA GLY A 64 -20.29 -2.65 4.02
C GLY A 64 -20.70 -1.55 4.99
N LEU A 65 -21.35 -1.89 6.10
CA LEU A 65 -21.73 -0.92 7.13
C LEU A 65 -20.49 -0.31 7.82
N ILE A 66 -19.48 -1.13 8.14
CA ILE A 66 -18.22 -0.65 8.70
C ILE A 66 -17.53 0.31 7.73
N VAL A 67 -17.40 -0.08 6.45
CA VAL A 67 -16.78 0.76 5.41
C VAL A 67 -17.59 2.04 5.20
N GLY A 68 -18.93 1.95 5.18
CA GLY A 68 -19.82 3.11 5.07
C GLY A 68 -19.64 4.09 6.23
N ALA A 69 -19.58 3.60 7.47
CA ALA A 69 -19.34 4.44 8.64
C ALA A 69 -17.95 5.13 8.59
N ILE A 70 -16.91 4.41 8.17
CA ILE A 70 -15.58 4.99 7.97
C ILE A 70 -15.62 6.07 6.88
N SER A 71 -16.32 5.81 5.77
CA SER A 71 -16.42 6.74 4.63
C SER A 71 -17.22 8.00 4.94
N LEU A 72 -18.17 7.93 5.90
CA LEU A 72 -18.88 9.11 6.40
C LEU A 72 -17.97 10.01 7.25
N TYR A 73 -17.05 9.40 8.00
CA TYR A 73 -16.08 10.14 8.82
C TYR A 73 -14.94 10.71 7.96
N GLU A 74 -14.41 9.91 7.05
CA GLU A 74 -13.26 10.26 6.20
C GLU A 74 -13.50 9.85 4.73
N PRO A 75 -14.04 10.77 3.91
CA PRO A 75 -14.35 10.48 2.50
C PRO A 75 -13.12 10.09 1.66
N ALA A 76 -11.91 10.49 2.06
CA ALA A 76 -10.67 10.13 1.36
C ALA A 76 -10.39 8.61 1.35
N VAL A 77 -11.05 7.84 2.22
CA VAL A 77 -10.92 6.37 2.26
C VAL A 77 -11.72 5.70 1.15
N TRP A 78 -12.66 6.40 0.53
CA TRP A 78 -13.58 5.83 -0.44
C TRP A 78 -12.92 5.44 -1.77
N GLY A 79 -13.46 4.42 -2.42
CA GLY A 79 -13.05 3.96 -3.76
C GLY A 79 -11.62 3.41 -3.81
N ASN A 80 -11.03 3.45 -4.99
CA ASN A 80 -9.67 2.96 -5.25
C ASN A 80 -8.57 3.86 -4.67
N GLY A 81 -8.88 5.14 -4.41
CA GLY A 81 -7.94 6.10 -3.83
C GLY A 81 -6.99 6.78 -4.82
N TYR A 82 -7.16 6.59 -6.14
CA TYR A 82 -6.31 7.25 -7.14
C TYR A 82 -6.34 8.77 -7.03
N SER A 83 -7.53 9.37 -6.86
CA SER A 83 -7.70 10.81 -6.70
C SER A 83 -6.98 11.33 -5.46
N VAL A 84 -7.10 10.60 -4.34
CA VAL A 84 -6.44 10.98 -3.08
C VAL A 84 -4.93 10.90 -3.21
N VAL A 85 -4.40 9.84 -3.81
CA VAL A 85 -2.95 9.71 -4.06
C VAL A 85 -2.47 10.87 -4.94
N ASN A 86 -3.19 11.18 -6.05
CA ASN A 86 -2.83 12.32 -6.90
C ASN A 86 -2.87 13.65 -6.13
N THR A 87 -3.89 13.89 -5.30
CA THR A 87 -3.95 15.11 -4.48
C THR A 87 -2.77 15.18 -3.51
N VAL A 88 -2.46 14.09 -2.81
CA VAL A 88 -1.34 14.03 -1.85
C VAL A 88 0.04 14.20 -2.52
N LEU A 89 0.17 13.81 -3.80
CA LEU A 89 1.38 14.02 -4.58
C LEU A 89 1.62 15.50 -4.94
N HIS A 90 0.54 16.30 -5.08
CA HIS A 90 0.61 17.69 -5.54
C HIS A 90 0.39 18.71 -4.42
N GLU A 91 -0.34 18.34 -3.37
CA GLU A 91 -0.72 19.25 -2.28
C GLU A 91 -0.15 18.76 -0.94
N PRO A 92 0.38 19.67 -0.11
CA PRO A 92 0.87 19.29 1.22
C PRO A 92 -0.31 19.00 2.15
N TRP A 93 -0.35 17.79 2.69
CA TRP A 93 -1.32 17.38 3.71
C TRP A 93 -0.66 17.36 5.08
N ALA A 94 -1.43 17.66 6.12
CA ALA A 94 -0.99 17.51 7.50
C ALA A 94 -0.67 16.03 7.78
N TRP A 95 0.44 15.75 8.46
CA TRP A 95 0.87 14.39 8.75
C TRP A 95 -0.18 13.57 9.54
N GLN A 96 -0.97 14.25 10.40
CA GLN A 96 -2.06 13.61 11.14
C GLN A 96 -3.17 13.11 10.21
N ALA A 97 -3.54 13.89 9.19
CA ALA A 97 -4.53 13.51 8.20
C ALA A 97 -4.03 12.32 7.37
N LEU A 98 -2.77 12.36 6.90
CA LEU A 98 -2.14 11.26 6.16
C LEU A 98 -2.15 9.95 6.96
N LEU A 99 -1.76 10.01 8.24
CA LEU A 99 -1.76 8.84 9.12
C LEU A 99 -3.18 8.30 9.35
N THR A 100 -4.14 9.19 9.60
CA THR A 100 -5.54 8.83 9.82
C THR A 100 -6.11 8.14 8.59
N VAL A 101 -5.96 8.73 7.41
CA VAL A 101 -6.45 8.17 6.15
C VAL A 101 -5.78 6.82 5.86
N MET A 102 -4.47 6.69 6.10
CA MET A 102 -3.73 5.44 5.92
C MET A 102 -4.29 4.32 6.81
N VAL A 103 -4.46 4.58 8.10
CA VAL A 103 -4.98 3.57 9.05
C VAL A 103 -6.43 3.21 8.75
N LEU A 104 -7.29 4.19 8.48
CA LEU A 104 -8.68 3.96 8.13
C LEU A 104 -8.81 3.18 6.82
N LYS A 105 -7.96 3.45 5.84
CA LYS A 105 -7.91 2.67 4.58
C LYS A 105 -7.53 1.22 4.82
N MET A 106 -6.53 0.96 5.67
CA MET A 106 -6.14 -0.41 6.04
C MET A 106 -7.30 -1.15 6.70
N ILE A 107 -8.02 -0.50 7.63
CA ILE A 107 -9.18 -1.08 8.33
C ILE A 107 -10.34 -1.33 7.36
N ALA A 108 -10.68 -0.36 6.50
CA ALA A 108 -11.74 -0.48 5.52
C ALA A 108 -11.48 -1.62 4.53
N THR A 109 -10.24 -1.73 4.04
CA THR A 109 -9.83 -2.82 3.15
C THR A 109 -9.91 -4.17 3.87
N ALA A 110 -9.47 -4.23 5.12
CA ALA A 110 -9.54 -5.45 5.92
C ALA A 110 -10.99 -5.87 6.20
N ALA A 111 -11.89 -4.92 6.49
CA ALA A 111 -13.31 -5.18 6.67
C ALA A 111 -13.97 -5.70 5.38
N THR A 112 -13.67 -5.08 4.24
CA THR A 112 -14.16 -5.52 2.92
C THR A 112 -13.70 -6.93 2.61
N HIS A 113 -12.40 -7.19 2.69
CA HIS A 113 -11.80 -8.49 2.39
C HIS A 113 -12.30 -9.56 3.37
N GLY A 114 -12.31 -9.25 4.67
CA GLY A 114 -12.75 -10.16 5.74
C GLY A 114 -14.21 -10.56 5.65
N SER A 115 -15.09 -9.67 5.19
CA SER A 115 -16.53 -9.93 5.02
C SER A 115 -16.84 -10.93 3.91
N GLY A 116 -15.88 -11.21 3.03
CA GLY A 116 -16.05 -12.06 1.84
C GLY A 116 -16.56 -11.29 0.62
N ALA A 117 -16.58 -9.95 0.68
CA ALA A 117 -16.87 -9.15 -0.49
C ALA A 117 -15.74 -9.27 -1.52
N VAL A 118 -16.12 -9.32 -2.79
CA VAL A 118 -15.15 -9.36 -3.89
C VAL A 118 -14.49 -7.98 -3.99
N GLY A 119 -13.19 -7.93 -3.72
CA GLY A 119 -12.40 -6.70 -3.79
C GLY A 119 -10.91 -7.01 -3.95
N GLY A 120 -10.20 -6.15 -4.69
CA GLY A 120 -8.75 -6.26 -4.85
C GLY A 120 -8.02 -5.64 -3.67
N VAL A 121 -6.93 -6.25 -3.23
CA VAL A 121 -6.03 -5.71 -2.19
C VAL A 121 -4.88 -4.92 -2.81
N PHE A 122 -4.66 -5.06 -4.11
CA PHE A 122 -3.57 -4.44 -4.85
C PHE A 122 -3.57 -2.90 -4.76
N THR A 123 -4.66 -2.26 -5.18
CA THR A 123 -4.77 -0.79 -5.16
C THR A 123 -4.71 -0.20 -3.74
N PRO A 124 -5.37 -0.78 -2.72
CA PRO A 124 -5.16 -0.38 -1.34
C PRO A 124 -3.71 -0.51 -0.86
N THR A 125 -2.97 -1.50 -1.33
CA THR A 125 -1.54 -1.65 -1.01
C THR A 125 -0.72 -0.49 -1.56
N LEU A 126 -0.94 -0.12 -2.83
CA LEU A 126 -0.29 1.05 -3.43
C LEU A 126 -0.65 2.34 -2.70
N PHE A 127 -1.91 2.50 -2.34
CA PHE A 127 -2.40 3.65 -1.57
C PHE A 127 -1.69 3.78 -0.22
N VAL A 128 -1.64 2.70 0.57
CA VAL A 128 -0.93 2.67 1.85
C VAL A 128 0.56 2.96 1.66
N GLY A 129 1.18 2.40 0.62
CA GLY A 129 2.57 2.65 0.27
C GLY A 129 2.85 4.11 -0.09
N ALA A 130 1.95 4.74 -0.86
CA ALA A 130 2.05 6.16 -1.20
C ALA A 130 2.00 7.05 0.06
N LEU A 131 1.00 6.84 0.92
CA LEU A 131 0.86 7.61 2.15
C LEU A 131 2.02 7.39 3.13
N LEU A 132 2.51 6.14 3.26
CA LEU A 132 3.71 5.83 4.04
C LEU A 132 4.92 6.59 3.50
N GLY A 133 5.10 6.61 2.17
CA GLY A 133 6.18 7.34 1.52
C GLY A 133 6.10 8.85 1.76
N VAL A 134 4.89 9.45 1.62
CA VAL A 134 4.69 10.89 1.89
C VAL A 134 4.95 11.21 3.36
N LEU A 135 4.43 10.40 4.30
CA LEU A 135 4.69 10.57 5.74
C LEU A 135 6.19 10.53 6.05
N PHE A 136 6.88 9.55 5.49
CA PHE A 136 8.33 9.43 5.63
C PHE A 136 9.05 10.65 5.02
N GLY A 137 8.72 11.02 3.78
CA GLY A 137 9.30 12.17 3.09
C GLY A 137 9.05 13.49 3.81
N THR A 138 7.85 13.67 4.38
CA THR A 138 7.51 14.85 5.20
C THR A 138 8.36 14.90 6.48
N ALA A 139 8.54 13.76 7.15
CA ALA A 139 9.40 13.68 8.33
C ALA A 139 10.87 13.96 7.98
N VAL A 140 11.36 13.39 6.89
CA VAL A 140 12.73 13.65 6.41
C VAL A 140 12.92 15.11 6.05
N HIS A 141 12.00 15.71 5.31
CA HIS A 141 12.09 17.10 4.90
C HIS A 141 11.99 18.08 6.09
N ALA A 142 11.23 17.72 7.13
CA ALA A 142 11.18 18.50 8.37
C ALA A 142 12.50 18.46 9.17
N LEU A 143 13.22 17.32 9.11
CA LEU A 143 14.50 17.16 9.79
C LEU A 143 15.69 17.72 8.97
N MET A 144 15.60 17.59 7.64
CA MET A 144 16.65 17.95 6.69
C MET A 144 16.06 18.68 5.48
N PRO A 145 15.76 19.98 5.60
CA PRO A 145 15.09 20.73 4.54
C PRO A 145 15.99 20.99 3.31
N VAL A 146 17.30 20.78 3.44
CA VAL A 146 18.27 20.98 2.36
C VAL A 146 18.88 19.65 1.96
N GLY A 147 18.86 19.33 0.66
CA GLY A 147 19.49 18.14 0.12
C GLY A 147 18.59 16.90 0.07
N THR A 148 17.29 17.03 0.29
CA THR A 148 16.29 15.96 0.15
C THR A 148 15.26 16.30 -0.93
N GLY A 149 14.82 15.28 -1.65
CA GLY A 149 13.75 15.40 -2.64
C GLY A 149 12.39 15.72 -2.01
N PRO A 150 11.41 16.09 -2.84
CA PRO A 150 10.06 16.38 -2.34
C PRO A 150 9.39 15.12 -1.77
N PRO A 151 8.45 15.26 -0.81
CA PRO A 151 7.73 14.11 -0.23
C PRO A 151 7.05 13.21 -1.26
N SER A 152 6.64 13.76 -2.40
CA SER A 152 6.05 13.01 -3.53
C SER A 152 7.01 11.98 -4.14
N ALA A 153 8.32 12.24 -4.13
CA ALA A 153 9.33 11.28 -4.59
C ALA A 153 9.33 10.01 -3.72
N TYR A 154 9.25 10.20 -2.40
CA TYR A 154 9.17 9.09 -1.43
C TYR A 154 7.84 8.33 -1.53
N ALA A 155 6.74 9.01 -1.94
CA ALA A 155 5.45 8.36 -2.15
C ALA A 155 5.53 7.25 -3.18
N VAL A 156 6.10 7.54 -4.33
CA VAL A 156 6.19 6.59 -5.45
C VAL A 156 7.09 5.40 -5.10
N VAL A 157 8.23 5.67 -4.46
CA VAL A 157 9.11 4.60 -3.98
C VAL A 157 8.42 3.78 -2.89
N GLY A 158 7.66 4.42 -2.01
CA GLY A 158 6.84 3.76 -0.98
C GLY A 158 5.78 2.83 -1.56
N MET A 159 5.15 3.21 -2.68
CA MET A 159 4.20 2.34 -3.41
C MET A 159 4.84 1.01 -3.80
N GLY A 160 6.03 1.07 -4.43
CA GLY A 160 6.75 -0.13 -4.86
C GLY A 160 7.28 -0.96 -3.70
N ALA A 161 7.83 -0.32 -2.67
CA ALA A 161 8.32 -1.00 -1.48
C ALA A 161 7.19 -1.74 -0.73
N MET A 162 6.02 -1.10 -0.57
CA MET A 162 4.84 -1.70 0.05
C MET A 162 4.28 -2.85 -0.79
N LEU A 163 4.25 -2.69 -2.12
CA LEU A 163 3.82 -3.75 -3.03
C LEU A 163 4.75 -4.97 -2.93
N ALA A 164 6.07 -4.77 -2.91
CA ALA A 164 7.03 -5.85 -2.74
C ALA A 164 6.90 -6.54 -1.37
N ALA A 165 6.62 -5.78 -0.31
CA ALA A 165 6.42 -6.31 1.03
C ALA A 165 5.17 -7.20 1.14
N THR A 166 4.11 -6.89 0.40
CA THR A 166 2.85 -7.64 0.46
C THR A 166 2.78 -8.80 -0.54
N THR A 167 3.28 -8.61 -1.76
CA THR A 167 3.25 -9.64 -2.81
C THR A 167 4.42 -10.60 -2.74
N GLN A 168 5.52 -10.19 -2.09
CA GLN A 168 6.82 -10.89 -2.08
C GLN A 168 7.39 -11.11 -3.50
N ALA A 169 7.03 -10.24 -4.43
CA ALA A 169 7.45 -10.26 -5.82
C ALA A 169 8.20 -8.96 -6.20
N PRO A 170 9.49 -8.81 -5.83
CA PRO A 170 10.22 -7.55 -5.99
C PRO A 170 10.32 -7.09 -7.45
N LEU A 171 10.60 -7.98 -8.39
CA LEU A 171 10.70 -7.62 -9.81
C LEU A 171 9.37 -7.11 -10.37
N MET A 172 8.26 -7.79 -10.03
CA MET A 172 6.92 -7.35 -10.42
C MET A 172 6.63 -5.95 -9.86
N SER A 173 7.00 -5.70 -8.61
CA SER A 173 6.75 -4.41 -7.94
C SER A 173 7.53 -3.27 -8.60
N ILE A 174 8.79 -3.49 -8.98
CA ILE A 174 9.61 -2.51 -9.69
C ILE A 174 9.02 -2.21 -11.05
N MET A 175 8.73 -3.24 -11.85
CA MET A 175 8.20 -3.08 -13.20
C MET A 175 6.84 -2.39 -13.19
N MET A 176 5.97 -2.75 -12.24
CA MET A 176 4.62 -2.18 -12.14
C MET A 176 4.67 -0.68 -11.82
N VAL A 177 5.47 -0.28 -10.84
CA VAL A 177 5.61 1.13 -10.48
C VAL A 177 6.30 1.91 -11.59
N PHE A 178 7.33 1.33 -12.22
CA PHE A 178 7.98 1.93 -13.38
C PHE A 178 6.98 2.17 -14.52
N GLU A 179 6.15 1.19 -14.87
CA GLU A 179 5.13 1.33 -15.91
C GLU A 179 4.08 2.41 -15.57
N MET A 180 3.72 2.54 -14.29
CA MET A 180 2.78 3.57 -13.84
C MET A 180 3.35 4.99 -13.87
N THR A 181 4.68 5.13 -13.74
CA THR A 181 5.36 6.43 -13.63
C THR A 181 6.04 6.86 -14.93
N MET A 182 6.50 5.90 -15.74
CA MET A 182 7.27 6.12 -16.96
C MET A 182 8.53 6.98 -16.75
N ASP A 183 9.07 7.05 -15.51
CA ASP A 183 10.27 7.80 -15.17
C ASP A 183 11.44 6.90 -14.78
N TYR A 184 12.49 6.89 -15.62
CA TYR A 184 13.70 6.09 -15.39
C TYR A 184 14.52 6.52 -14.18
N LYS A 185 14.42 7.79 -13.77
CA LYS A 185 15.21 8.32 -12.66
C LYS A 185 14.83 7.70 -11.32
N ILE A 186 13.57 7.21 -11.20
CA ILE A 186 13.08 6.59 -9.98
C ILE A 186 13.53 5.14 -9.81
N VAL A 187 14.03 4.50 -10.87
CA VAL A 187 14.31 3.06 -10.86
C VAL A 187 15.34 2.69 -9.80
N LEU A 188 16.43 3.45 -9.67
CA LEU A 188 17.48 3.14 -8.69
C LEU A 188 16.98 3.25 -7.24
N PRO A 189 16.38 4.36 -6.78
CA PRO A 189 15.77 4.44 -5.45
C PRO A 189 14.70 3.37 -5.21
N LEU A 190 13.88 3.10 -6.23
CA LEU A 190 12.84 2.09 -6.17
C LEU A 190 13.42 0.68 -5.95
N MET A 191 14.46 0.32 -6.69
CA MET A 191 15.14 -0.98 -6.53
C MET A 191 15.68 -1.16 -5.11
N LEU A 192 16.34 -0.13 -4.56
CA LEU A 192 16.89 -0.18 -3.20
C LEU A 192 15.79 -0.38 -2.15
N ALA A 193 14.73 0.41 -2.21
CA ALA A 193 13.61 0.32 -1.27
C ALA A 193 12.86 -1.02 -1.39
N VAL A 194 12.61 -1.49 -2.61
CA VAL A 194 11.90 -2.75 -2.89
C VAL A 194 12.70 -3.95 -2.38
N VAL A 195 14.01 -4.01 -2.67
CA VAL A 195 14.88 -5.12 -2.21
C VAL A 195 14.95 -5.13 -0.69
N THR A 196 15.10 -3.96 -0.07
CA THR A 196 15.16 -3.84 1.39
C THR A 196 13.84 -4.24 2.03
N ALA A 197 12.70 -3.80 1.48
CA ALA A 197 11.37 -4.19 1.95
C ALA A 197 11.17 -5.70 1.85
N HIS A 198 11.50 -6.29 0.72
CA HIS A 198 11.40 -7.73 0.51
C HIS A 198 12.27 -8.51 1.51
N TYR A 199 13.54 -8.12 1.69
CA TYR A 199 14.43 -8.77 2.65
C TYR A 199 13.93 -8.64 4.10
N THR A 200 13.35 -7.49 4.46
CA THR A 200 12.78 -7.26 5.78
C THR A 200 11.59 -8.19 6.03
N VAL A 201 10.71 -8.37 5.05
CA VAL A 201 9.54 -9.26 5.15
C VAL A 201 9.94 -10.72 5.35
N LEU A 202 11.02 -11.18 4.73
CA LEU A 202 11.50 -12.58 4.89
C LEU A 202 11.81 -12.96 6.35
N ARG A 203 11.96 -11.99 7.25
CA ARG A 203 12.10 -12.22 8.69
C ARG A 203 10.79 -12.53 9.40
N TYR A 204 9.65 -12.30 8.76
CA TYR A 204 8.32 -12.60 9.28
C TYR A 204 7.85 -13.97 8.77
N VAL A 205 8.21 -15.01 9.48
CA VAL A 205 8.04 -16.42 9.06
C VAL A 205 6.57 -16.81 8.84
N ASP A 206 5.63 -16.17 9.55
CA ASP A 206 4.20 -16.53 9.53
C ASP A 206 3.35 -15.75 8.50
N VAL A 207 3.95 -14.82 7.77
CA VAL A 207 3.22 -13.97 6.82
C VAL A 207 3.54 -14.43 5.40
N GLY A 208 2.67 -15.29 4.86
CA GLY A 208 2.73 -15.68 3.44
C GLY A 208 2.39 -14.50 2.52
N PRO A 209 2.76 -14.59 1.21
CA PRO A 209 2.41 -13.57 0.23
C PRO A 209 0.90 -13.38 0.10
N MET A 210 0.48 -12.18 -0.29
CA MET A 210 -0.92 -11.74 -0.37
C MET A 210 -1.83 -12.73 -1.14
N TYR A 211 -1.29 -13.39 -2.14
CA TYR A 211 -2.05 -14.32 -2.98
C TYR A 211 -1.89 -15.80 -2.61
N ALA A 212 -1.15 -16.13 -1.54
CA ALA A 212 -0.92 -17.52 -1.17
C ALA A 212 -2.21 -18.28 -0.85
N GLU A 213 -3.18 -17.62 -0.21
CA GLU A 213 -4.47 -18.24 0.14
C GLU A 213 -5.34 -18.59 -1.08
N SER A 214 -5.17 -17.88 -2.20
CA SER A 214 -5.89 -18.17 -3.45
C SER A 214 -5.33 -19.39 -4.19
N LEU A 215 -4.14 -19.84 -3.84
CA LEU A 215 -3.46 -20.97 -4.44
C LEU A 215 -3.71 -22.29 -3.67
N LEU A 216 -4.28 -22.22 -2.48
CA LEU A 216 -4.64 -23.41 -1.73
C LEU A 216 -5.92 -24.02 -2.33
N PRO A 217 -5.97 -25.36 -2.59
CA PRO A 217 -7.18 -26.02 -3.04
C PRO A 217 -8.30 -25.73 -2.03
N ARG A 218 -9.46 -25.30 -2.50
CA ARG A 218 -10.64 -25.22 -1.64
C ARG A 218 -11.00 -26.64 -1.19
N GLU A 219 -11.05 -26.87 0.12
CA GLU A 219 -11.44 -28.16 0.70
C GLU A 219 -12.85 -28.65 0.28
N THR A 220 -13.58 -27.88 -0.49
CA THR A 220 -14.90 -28.24 -1.02
C THR A 220 -14.86 -29.23 -2.17
N ASP A 221 -13.72 -29.44 -2.87
CA ASP A 221 -13.63 -30.41 -3.96
C ASP A 221 -13.27 -31.83 -3.53
N ALA A 222 -13.03 -32.06 -2.24
CA ALA A 222 -12.70 -33.38 -1.70
C ALA A 222 -13.94 -34.20 -1.23
N ARG A 223 -15.16 -33.71 -1.47
CA ARG A 223 -16.41 -34.36 -1.08
C ARG A 223 -17.44 -34.51 -2.22
N SER A 224 -16.97 -34.60 -3.46
CA SER A 224 -17.82 -35.03 -4.58
C SER A 224 -17.45 -36.42 -5.06
#